data_92535ac9e21db0f4f4d8d745710a7727
#
_entry.id   92535ac9e21db0f4f4d8d745710a7727
#
_cell.length_a   1.000
_cell.length_b   1.000
_cell.length_c   1.000
_cell.angle_alpha   90.00
_cell.angle_beta   90.00
_cell.angle_gamma   90.00
#
_symmetry.space_group_name_H-M   'P 1'
#
loop_
_entity.id
_entity.type
_entity.pdbx_description
1 polymer ?
#
loop_
_entity_poly.entity_id
_entity_poly.type
_entity_poly.pdbx_seq_one_letter_code
_entity_poly.pdbx_strand_id
1 'polypeptide(L)'
;FPIPANGEQRIEMSYTQQLKYEGGTYEYVYPLRTTKAASRTLEDFTIGVNIDSKVPIKTIYSPTHEIGISRKGENHAVIGFEEYQSLLDRDFVLYYGVSEKRFGLNLLTHAAADKDGYFMMMLAPQYDKKDMEIIARDVVFVFDTSGSMAGEKIRQAREALDYCVKKL
;
A
#
# COMPACT_ATOMS: atom_id res chain seq x y z
N PHE A 1 27.11 -10.78 26.26
CA PHE A 1 26.48 -11.91 26.94
C PHE A 1 26.83 -13.17 26.16
N PRO A 2 27.55 -14.14 26.76
CA PRO A 2 27.91 -15.37 26.07
C PRO A 2 26.65 -16.23 25.88
N ILE A 3 26.47 -16.74 24.67
CA ILE A 3 25.44 -17.74 24.38
C ILE A 3 26.05 -19.11 24.79
N PRO A 4 25.41 -19.91 25.66
CA PRO A 4 25.88 -21.23 26.01
C PRO A 4 26.02 -22.14 24.79
N ALA A 5 26.91 -23.11 24.81
CA ALA A 5 27.00 -24.11 23.76
C ALA A 5 25.65 -24.85 23.62
N ASN A 6 25.11 -24.91 22.41
CA ASN A 6 23.76 -25.43 22.09
C ASN A 6 22.60 -24.72 22.82
N GLY A 7 22.82 -23.49 23.26
CA GLY A 7 21.79 -22.67 23.92
C GLY A 7 21.23 -21.58 23.00
N GLU A 8 20.07 -21.04 23.39
CA GLU A 8 19.42 -19.91 22.75
C GLU A 8 19.51 -18.67 23.63
N GLN A 9 19.58 -17.51 22.99
CA GLN A 9 19.54 -16.23 23.67
C GLN A 9 18.45 -15.35 23.06
N ARG A 10 17.48 -14.96 23.88
CA ARG A 10 16.44 -13.99 23.50
C ARG A 10 16.86 -12.59 23.95
N ILE A 11 16.77 -11.64 23.03
CA ILE A 11 17.01 -10.23 23.29
C ILE A 11 15.73 -9.47 23.01
N GLU A 12 15.27 -8.67 23.97
CA GLU A 12 14.15 -7.76 23.82
C GLU A 12 14.66 -6.33 23.97
N MET A 13 14.30 -5.47 23.02
CA MET A 13 14.63 -4.06 23.03
C MET A 13 13.38 -3.23 22.80
N SER A 14 13.27 -2.11 23.49
CA SER A 14 12.21 -1.13 23.28
C SER A 14 12.81 0.26 23.15
N TYR A 15 12.33 1.01 22.18
CA TYR A 15 12.74 2.39 21.97
C TYR A 15 11.57 3.24 21.48
N THR A 16 11.68 4.54 21.66
CA THR A 16 10.70 5.52 21.17
C THR A 16 11.41 6.51 20.26
N GLN A 17 10.80 6.84 19.15
CA GLN A 17 11.32 7.83 18.21
C GLN A 17 10.20 8.73 17.70
N GLN A 18 10.55 9.97 17.34
CA GLN A 18 9.68 10.87 16.63
C GLN A 18 9.75 10.58 15.15
N LEU A 19 8.59 10.40 14.49
CA LEU A 19 8.53 10.16 13.06
C LEU A 19 8.70 11.48 12.30
N LYS A 20 9.35 11.39 11.14
CA LYS A 20 9.40 12.49 10.19
C LYS A 20 8.02 12.69 9.56
N TYR A 21 7.56 13.93 9.55
CA TYR A 21 6.29 14.31 8.92
C TYR A 21 6.55 15.35 7.83
N GLU A 22 6.14 15.04 6.60
CA GLU A 22 6.32 15.91 5.45
C GLU A 22 5.18 15.71 4.44
N GLY A 23 4.62 16.79 3.93
CA GLY A 23 3.59 16.74 2.88
C GLY A 23 2.33 15.94 3.25
N GLY A 24 1.95 15.88 4.54
CA GLY A 24 0.81 15.10 5.01
C GLY A 24 1.11 13.61 5.23
N THR A 25 2.38 13.20 5.14
CA THR A 25 2.84 11.82 5.24
C THR A 25 3.83 11.66 6.39
N TYR A 26 3.66 10.61 7.16
CA TYR A 26 4.64 10.13 8.13
C TYR A 26 5.54 9.10 7.48
N GLU A 27 6.84 9.18 7.77
CA GLU A 27 7.86 8.22 7.37
C GLU A 27 8.36 7.47 8.61
N TYR A 28 8.28 6.16 8.57
CA TYR A 28 8.89 5.27 9.55
C TYR A 28 9.95 4.43 8.87
N VAL A 29 11.18 4.46 9.39
CA VAL A 29 12.30 3.65 8.90
C VAL A 29 12.80 2.78 10.05
N TYR A 30 12.78 1.47 9.84
CA TYR A 30 13.40 0.50 10.73
C TYR A 30 14.67 -0.06 10.08
N PRO A 31 15.86 0.22 10.63
CA PRO A 31 17.11 -0.21 10.02
C PRO A 31 17.28 -1.72 10.18
N LEU A 32 17.28 -2.42 9.07
CA LEU A 32 17.49 -3.87 9.01
C LEU A 32 18.80 -4.24 8.33
N ARG A 33 19.32 -3.35 7.48
CA ARG A 33 20.50 -3.63 6.68
C ARG A 33 21.74 -3.81 7.55
N THR A 34 22.24 -5.03 7.60
CA THR A 34 23.48 -5.37 8.29
C THR A 34 24.67 -5.40 7.33
N THR A 35 25.66 -4.55 7.57
CA THR A 35 26.75 -4.25 6.62
C THR A 35 27.76 -5.37 6.41
N LYS A 36 27.80 -6.43 7.20
CA LYS A 36 28.84 -7.49 7.08
C LYS A 36 28.42 -8.91 7.49
N ALA A 37 27.23 -9.14 8.00
CA ALA A 37 26.79 -10.47 8.43
C ALA A 37 25.81 -11.14 7.47
N ALA A 38 25.62 -10.58 6.29
CA ALA A 38 24.58 -10.91 5.31
C ALA A 38 24.79 -12.23 4.56
N SER A 39 25.58 -13.15 5.10
CA SER A 39 25.65 -14.52 4.55
C SER A 39 24.74 -15.53 5.27
N ARG A 40 24.01 -15.09 6.29
CA ARG A 40 23.04 -15.93 6.99
C ARG A 40 21.64 -15.40 6.83
N THR A 41 20.77 -16.23 6.31
CA THR A 41 19.32 -15.99 6.28
C THR A 41 18.74 -16.16 7.68
N LEU A 42 17.77 -15.32 8.03
CA LEU A 42 16.89 -15.57 9.18
C LEU A 42 15.85 -16.60 8.78
N GLU A 43 15.61 -17.57 9.63
CA GLU A 43 14.61 -18.61 9.38
C GLU A 43 13.21 -18.01 9.29
N ASP A 44 12.86 -17.19 10.28
CA ASP A 44 11.58 -16.49 10.36
C ASP A 44 11.82 -15.00 10.67
N PHE A 45 11.26 -14.14 9.85
CA PHE A 45 11.30 -12.71 10.05
C PHE A 45 9.89 -12.11 9.90
N THR A 46 9.43 -11.43 10.94
CA THR A 46 8.12 -10.80 10.95
C THR A 46 8.19 -9.35 11.41
N ILE A 47 7.38 -8.51 10.78
CA ILE A 47 7.14 -7.12 11.21
C ILE A 47 5.65 -6.95 11.45
N GLY A 48 5.28 -6.50 12.63
CA GLY A 48 3.92 -6.08 12.96
C GLY A 48 3.91 -4.61 13.32
N VAL A 49 3.09 -3.81 12.61
CA VAL A 49 2.91 -2.39 12.90
C VAL A 49 1.45 -2.09 13.18
N ASN A 50 1.18 -1.45 14.33
CA ASN A 50 -0.13 -0.91 14.64
C ASN A 50 -0.09 0.60 14.51
N ILE A 51 -1.00 1.16 13.71
CA ILE A 51 -1.17 2.60 13.59
C ILE A 51 -2.49 3.00 14.25
N ASP A 52 -2.38 3.81 15.30
CA ASP A 52 -3.51 4.47 15.94
C ASP A 52 -3.40 5.97 15.73
N SER A 53 -4.37 6.57 15.09
CA SER A 53 -4.36 7.99 14.73
C SER A 53 -5.63 8.68 15.18
N LYS A 54 -5.49 9.95 15.62
CA LYS A 54 -6.65 10.80 15.88
C LYS A 54 -7.30 11.32 14.60
N VAL A 55 -6.54 11.35 13.51
CA VAL A 55 -6.95 11.80 12.18
C VAL A 55 -7.08 10.59 11.27
N PRO A 56 -8.09 10.52 10.38
CA PRO A 56 -8.27 9.38 9.50
C PRO A 56 -7.03 9.04 8.68
N ILE A 57 -6.66 7.75 8.66
CA ILE A 57 -5.54 7.20 7.90
C ILE A 57 -6.01 6.99 6.46
N LYS A 58 -5.42 7.70 5.49
CA LYS A 58 -5.81 7.63 4.08
C LYS A 58 -4.93 6.68 3.28
N THR A 59 -3.63 6.84 3.37
CA THR A 59 -2.66 6.05 2.60
C THR A 59 -1.74 5.27 3.52
N ILE A 60 -1.38 4.05 3.11
CA ILE A 60 -0.35 3.22 3.74
C ILE A 60 0.42 2.56 2.62
N TYR A 61 1.75 2.68 2.62
CA TYR A 61 2.59 2.13 1.57
C TYR A 61 3.99 1.84 2.08
N SER A 62 4.57 0.73 1.65
CA SER A 62 5.98 0.42 1.83
C SER A 62 6.65 0.27 0.46
N PRO A 63 7.71 1.05 0.17
CA PRO A 63 8.47 0.91 -1.08
C PRO A 63 9.46 -0.26 -1.03
N THR A 64 9.73 -0.81 0.14
CA THR A 64 10.80 -1.78 0.37
C THR A 64 10.29 -3.20 0.59
N HIS A 65 9.08 -3.36 1.11
CA HIS A 65 8.51 -4.67 1.48
C HIS A 65 7.05 -4.75 1.03
N GLU A 66 6.64 -5.93 0.59
CA GLU A 66 5.24 -6.20 0.27
C GLU A 66 4.46 -6.45 1.56
N ILE A 67 3.65 -5.49 1.96
CA ILE A 67 2.95 -5.49 3.25
C ILE A 67 1.49 -5.89 3.12
N GLY A 68 1.00 -6.68 4.08
CA GLY A 68 -0.43 -6.89 4.31
C GLY A 68 -1.02 -5.76 5.15
N ILE A 69 -2.17 -5.22 4.76
CA ILE A 69 -2.84 -4.12 5.46
C ILE A 69 -4.24 -4.55 5.86
N SER A 70 -4.54 -4.47 7.15
CA SER A 70 -5.88 -4.65 7.71
C SER A 70 -6.33 -3.36 8.40
N ARG A 71 -7.49 -2.83 8.04
CA ARG A 71 -8.05 -1.61 8.63
C ARG A 71 -9.21 -1.93 9.55
N LYS A 72 -9.21 -1.32 10.74
CA LYS A 72 -10.33 -1.34 11.69
C LYS A 72 -10.91 0.07 11.81
N GLY A 73 -11.77 0.44 10.85
CA GLY A 73 -12.26 1.81 10.71
C GLY A 73 -11.23 2.74 10.05
N GLU A 74 -11.42 4.05 10.19
CA GLU A 74 -10.59 5.05 9.51
C GLU A 74 -9.32 5.42 10.28
N ASN A 75 -9.30 5.18 11.58
CA ASN A 75 -8.26 5.67 12.49
C ASN A 75 -7.29 4.60 12.98
N HIS A 76 -7.56 3.34 12.65
CA HIS A 76 -6.73 2.23 13.08
C HIS A 76 -6.36 1.31 11.92
N ALA A 77 -5.08 0.98 11.79
CA ALA A 77 -4.59 0.03 10.82
C ALA A 77 -3.54 -0.89 11.43
N VAL A 78 -3.57 -2.15 11.02
CA VAL A 78 -2.58 -3.17 11.35
C VAL A 78 -1.87 -3.56 10.07
N ILE A 79 -0.55 -3.46 10.08
CA ILE A 79 0.29 -3.82 8.96
C ILE A 79 1.13 -5.02 9.37
N GLY A 80 1.21 -6.00 8.49
CA GLY A 80 2.02 -7.20 8.66
C GLY A 80 2.96 -7.43 7.48
N PHE A 81 4.14 -7.90 7.77
CA PHE A 81 5.09 -8.45 6.81
C PHE A 81 5.69 -9.70 7.42
N GLU A 82 5.80 -10.75 6.63
CA GLU A 82 6.36 -12.03 7.05
C GLU A 82 7.18 -12.60 5.89
N GLU A 83 8.39 -13.03 6.19
CA GLU A 83 9.31 -13.62 5.22
C GLU A 83 10.07 -14.77 5.86
N TYR A 84 10.06 -15.91 5.18
CA TYR A 84 10.83 -17.08 5.54
C TYR A 84 12.18 -17.06 4.82
N GLN A 85 13.26 -17.43 5.50
CA GLN A 85 14.65 -17.35 5.00
C GLN A 85 15.03 -15.96 4.47
N SER A 86 14.68 -14.93 5.24
CA SER A 86 14.91 -13.54 4.88
C SER A 86 16.39 -13.17 4.92
N LEU A 87 16.82 -12.47 3.86
CA LEU A 87 18.08 -11.73 3.84
C LEU A 87 17.77 -10.27 4.20
N LEU A 88 18.23 -9.80 5.36
CA LEU A 88 18.04 -8.40 5.75
C LEU A 88 18.95 -7.47 4.92
N ASP A 89 18.66 -7.35 3.63
CA ASP A 89 19.44 -6.60 2.65
C ASP A 89 19.03 -5.13 2.50
N ARG A 90 17.84 -4.79 3.01
CA ARG A 90 17.23 -3.46 2.91
C ARG A 90 16.48 -3.09 4.17
N ASP A 91 16.42 -1.78 4.46
CA ASP A 91 15.68 -1.24 5.60
C ASP A 91 14.16 -1.34 5.33
N PHE A 92 13.38 -1.57 6.38
CA PHE A 92 11.93 -1.48 6.29
C PHE A 92 11.51 -0.02 6.33
N VAL A 93 10.85 0.43 5.26
CA VAL A 93 10.34 1.79 5.15
C VAL A 93 8.82 1.74 5.03
N LEU A 94 8.13 2.50 5.87
CA LEU A 94 6.68 2.62 5.85
C LEU A 94 6.28 4.09 5.76
N TYR A 95 5.47 4.41 4.75
CA TYR A 95 4.80 5.69 4.63
C TYR A 95 3.32 5.55 4.98
N TYR A 96 2.79 6.45 5.80
CA TYR A 96 1.36 6.55 5.98
C TYR A 96 0.91 8.01 6.03
N GLY A 97 -0.20 8.29 5.35
CA GLY A 97 -0.78 9.62 5.25
C GLY A 97 -2.07 9.72 6.04
N VAL A 98 -2.27 10.86 6.71
CA VAL A 98 -3.49 11.16 7.47
C VAL A 98 -4.14 12.43 6.94
N SER A 99 -5.48 12.47 6.91
CA SER A 99 -6.22 13.66 6.45
C SER A 99 -7.65 13.63 6.97
N GLU A 100 -8.16 14.77 7.41
CA GLU A 100 -9.59 14.98 7.70
C GLU A 100 -10.43 15.23 6.44
N LYS A 101 -9.78 15.47 5.29
CA LYS A 101 -10.47 15.71 4.02
C LYS A 101 -11.08 14.43 3.49
N ARG A 102 -12.12 14.55 2.66
CA ARG A 102 -12.79 13.40 2.01
C ARG A 102 -11.86 12.57 1.15
N PHE A 103 -10.78 13.13 0.64
CA PHE A 103 -9.73 12.41 -0.08
C PHE A 103 -8.37 12.71 0.52
N GLY A 104 -7.48 11.73 0.52
CA GLY A 104 -6.07 11.90 0.87
C GLY A 104 -5.26 12.16 -0.40
N LEU A 105 -4.52 13.26 -0.43
CA LEU A 105 -3.52 13.54 -1.46
C LEU A 105 -2.22 13.87 -0.74
N ASN A 106 -1.22 13.06 -0.98
CA ASN A 106 0.12 13.24 -0.44
C ASN A 106 1.11 13.33 -1.59
N LEU A 107 1.95 14.35 -1.55
CA LEU A 107 2.96 14.61 -2.57
C LEU A 107 4.32 14.70 -1.87
N LEU A 108 5.23 13.82 -2.25
CA LEU A 108 6.63 13.86 -1.85
C LEU A 108 7.46 14.25 -3.07
N THR A 109 8.35 15.21 -2.91
CA THR A 109 9.21 15.69 -3.98
C THR A 109 10.67 15.56 -3.58
N HIS A 110 11.52 15.25 -4.54
CA HIS A 110 12.97 15.21 -4.36
C HIS A 110 13.64 15.83 -5.57
N ALA A 111 14.51 16.80 -5.34
CA ALA A 111 15.35 17.38 -6.37
C ALA A 111 16.77 17.55 -5.81
N ALA A 112 17.77 17.08 -6.54
CA ALA A 112 19.17 17.38 -6.28
C ALA A 112 19.58 18.58 -7.12
N ALA A 113 20.60 19.33 -6.68
CA ALA A 113 21.15 20.43 -7.46
C ALA A 113 21.60 19.91 -8.83
N ASP A 114 21.25 20.64 -9.89
CA ASP A 114 21.61 20.37 -11.28
C ASP A 114 21.11 19.04 -11.87
N LYS A 115 20.05 18.44 -11.30
CA LYS A 115 19.39 17.23 -11.81
C LYS A 115 17.88 17.41 -11.89
N ASP A 116 17.26 16.60 -12.74
CA ASP A 116 15.80 16.49 -12.79
C ASP A 116 15.24 16.09 -11.44
N GLY A 117 14.09 16.67 -11.07
CA GLY A 117 13.37 16.32 -9.85
C GLY A 117 12.45 15.11 -10.06
N TYR A 118 12.20 14.40 -8.97
CA TYR A 118 11.24 13.31 -8.92
C TYR A 118 10.11 13.66 -7.95
N PHE A 119 8.95 13.12 -8.21
CA PHE A 119 7.84 13.21 -7.26
C PHE A 119 7.15 11.85 -7.11
N MET A 120 6.60 11.62 -5.92
CA MET A 120 5.68 10.53 -5.65
C MET A 120 4.36 11.12 -5.17
N MET A 121 3.28 10.79 -5.86
CA MET A 121 1.94 11.21 -5.51
C MET A 121 1.13 10.00 -5.04
N MET A 122 0.62 10.08 -3.81
CA MET A 122 -0.28 9.08 -3.24
C MET A 122 -1.68 9.67 -3.15
N LEU A 123 -2.62 9.09 -3.87
CA LEU A 123 -4.03 9.50 -3.88
C LEU A 123 -4.88 8.40 -3.26
N ALA A 124 -5.62 8.73 -2.21
CA ALA A 124 -6.61 7.86 -1.59
C ALA A 124 -8.01 8.47 -1.78
N PRO A 125 -8.82 7.94 -2.70
CA PRO A 125 -10.21 8.34 -2.81
C PRO A 125 -11.00 7.85 -1.60
N GLN A 126 -12.02 8.59 -1.21
CA GLN A 126 -12.95 8.14 -0.18
C GLN A 126 -13.85 7.04 -0.76
N TYR A 127 -13.89 5.92 -0.08
CA TYR A 127 -14.76 4.76 -0.40
C TYR A 127 -15.97 4.68 0.54
N ASP A 128 -16.53 5.79 0.99
CA ASP A 128 -17.71 5.74 1.83
C ASP A 128 -18.97 5.63 0.96
N LYS A 129 -19.54 4.42 0.90
CA LYS A 129 -20.77 4.15 0.12
C LYS A 129 -21.99 4.92 0.66
N LYS A 130 -21.94 5.47 1.87
CA LYS A 130 -23.09 6.12 2.52
C LYS A 130 -23.31 7.56 2.05
N ASP A 131 -22.26 8.24 1.57
CA ASP A 131 -22.30 9.64 1.16
C ASP A 131 -22.12 9.85 -0.34
N MET A 132 -22.11 8.78 -1.12
CA MET A 132 -22.10 8.94 -2.59
C MET A 132 -23.50 9.33 -3.03
N GLU A 133 -23.74 10.61 -3.30
CA GLU A 133 -24.79 11.01 -4.22
C GLU A 133 -24.65 10.15 -5.48
N ILE A 134 -25.68 9.36 -5.75
CA ILE A 134 -25.73 8.58 -6.98
C ILE A 134 -25.85 9.59 -8.12
N ILE A 135 -24.72 9.94 -8.72
CA ILE A 135 -24.71 10.76 -9.92
C ILE A 135 -25.21 9.87 -11.05
N ALA A 136 -26.33 10.26 -11.64
CA ALA A 136 -26.84 9.60 -12.84
C ALA A 136 -25.75 9.59 -13.92
N ARG A 137 -25.54 8.44 -14.54
CA ARG A 137 -24.50 8.26 -15.57
C ARG A 137 -25.19 7.98 -16.88
N ASP A 138 -24.82 8.72 -17.91
CA ASP A 138 -25.13 8.37 -19.28
C ASP A 138 -24.06 7.42 -19.81
N VAL A 139 -24.47 6.21 -20.19
CA VAL A 139 -23.58 5.21 -20.74
C VAL A 139 -23.87 5.02 -22.21
N VAL A 140 -22.89 5.27 -23.06
CA VAL A 140 -23.00 5.09 -24.51
C VAL A 140 -22.23 3.84 -24.91
N PHE A 141 -22.91 2.87 -25.48
CA PHE A 141 -22.32 1.68 -26.06
C PHE A 141 -22.14 1.88 -27.57
N VAL A 142 -20.92 1.74 -28.05
CA VAL A 142 -20.60 1.76 -29.48
C VAL A 142 -20.32 0.33 -29.93
N PHE A 143 -21.09 -0.12 -30.94
CA PHE A 143 -21.03 -1.49 -31.39
C PHE A 143 -20.62 -1.54 -32.87
N ASP A 144 -19.58 -2.32 -33.14
CA ASP A 144 -19.21 -2.63 -34.54
C ASP A 144 -20.12 -3.71 -35.09
N THR A 145 -20.83 -3.39 -36.18
CA THR A 145 -21.71 -4.31 -36.89
C THR A 145 -21.23 -4.62 -38.32
N SER A 146 -19.93 -4.39 -38.57
CA SER A 146 -19.30 -4.69 -39.86
C SER A 146 -19.41 -6.18 -40.22
N GLY A 147 -19.23 -6.49 -41.51
CA GLY A 147 -19.35 -7.87 -42.01
C GLY A 147 -18.42 -8.87 -41.31
N SER A 148 -17.27 -8.42 -40.76
CA SER A 148 -16.32 -9.23 -39.98
C SER A 148 -16.91 -9.71 -38.65
N MET A 149 -17.99 -9.07 -38.18
CA MET A 149 -18.69 -9.44 -36.94
C MET A 149 -19.79 -10.47 -37.15
N ALA A 150 -20.08 -10.84 -38.38
CA ALA A 150 -21.16 -11.78 -38.70
C ALA A 150 -21.00 -13.14 -37.99
N GLY A 151 -22.15 -13.78 -37.68
CA GLY A 151 -22.18 -15.12 -37.05
C GLY A 151 -22.00 -15.08 -35.53
N GLU A 152 -21.13 -15.91 -35.03
CA GLU A 152 -20.92 -16.12 -33.59
C GLU A 152 -20.46 -14.87 -32.85
N LYS A 153 -19.62 -14.04 -33.47
CA LYS A 153 -19.09 -12.81 -32.85
C LYS A 153 -20.18 -11.82 -32.49
N ILE A 154 -21.12 -11.55 -33.40
CA ILE A 154 -22.23 -10.61 -33.16
C ILE A 154 -23.18 -11.15 -32.07
N ARG A 155 -23.36 -12.49 -32.01
CA ARG A 155 -24.17 -13.12 -30.97
C ARG A 155 -23.56 -12.91 -29.60
N GLN A 156 -22.25 -13.21 -29.43
CA GLN A 156 -21.51 -13.01 -28.18
C GLN A 156 -21.52 -11.54 -27.77
N ALA A 157 -21.32 -10.65 -28.71
CA ALA A 157 -21.33 -9.23 -28.47
C ALA A 157 -22.69 -8.70 -27.98
N ARG A 158 -23.82 -9.21 -28.55
CA ARG A 158 -25.18 -8.91 -28.06
C ARG A 158 -25.41 -9.43 -26.64
N GLU A 159 -24.97 -10.65 -26.33
CA GLU A 159 -25.08 -11.24 -25.01
C GLU A 159 -24.30 -10.42 -23.97
N ALA A 160 -23.08 -9.98 -24.33
CA ALA A 160 -22.27 -9.11 -23.49
C ALA A 160 -22.94 -7.75 -23.22
N LEU A 161 -23.52 -7.14 -24.27
CA LEU A 161 -24.27 -5.89 -24.16
C LEU A 161 -25.49 -6.04 -23.24
N ASP A 162 -26.29 -7.09 -23.44
CA ASP A 162 -27.47 -7.39 -22.61
C ASP A 162 -27.07 -7.59 -21.14
N TYR A 163 -25.97 -8.29 -20.89
CA TYR A 163 -25.40 -8.41 -19.55
C TYR A 163 -25.00 -7.06 -18.95
N CYS A 164 -24.30 -6.20 -19.70
CA CYS A 164 -23.92 -4.87 -19.25
C CYS A 164 -25.13 -4.02 -18.89
N VAL A 165 -26.14 -3.97 -19.78
CA VAL A 165 -27.37 -3.18 -19.55
C VAL A 165 -28.17 -3.67 -18.32
N LYS A 166 -28.18 -4.98 -18.06
CA LYS A 166 -28.84 -5.54 -16.85
C LYS A 166 -28.10 -5.29 -15.56
N LYS A 167 -26.82 -4.87 -15.62
CA LYS A 167 -25.98 -4.60 -14.46
C LYS A 167 -25.82 -3.11 -14.15
N LEU A 168 -26.26 -2.23 -15.04
CA LEU A 168 -26.38 -0.79 -14.82
C LEU A 168 -27.58 -0.46 -13.94
#